data_1d51450a7f107cbee2960ddf17aa327a
#
_entry.id   1d51450a7f107cbee2960ddf17aa327a
#
_cell.length_a   1.000
_cell.length_b   1.000
_cell.length_c   1.000
_cell.angle_alpha   90.00
_cell.angle_beta   90.00
_cell.angle_gamma   90.00
#
_symmetry.space_group_name_H-M   'P 1'
#
loop_
_entity.id
_entity.type
_entity.pdbx_description
1 polymer ?
#
loop_
_entity_poly.entity_id
_entity_poly.type
_entity_poly.pdbx_seq_one_letter_code
_entity_poly.pdbx_strand_id
1 'polypeptide(L)'
;MLRGLPEATVIRDPSDWAPFLRDESHVRGVAPLAVVKPHGPSALRELVRRAKAEGFGLVPRGAGTGKAGGCVPTDRTVVVDFSAWPGEIVVSPQDLCLHAPASALLRDVKAAAETHRLFYPPDPNSWESCALGGTLATNAGGPNACKYGMTRHWVLSLDALLEDGEIHTFGISSVKANAGPALGQLFIGSEGIFGFILGATLRLTPLPREFVTLLLPVKHWEDLLDLPGRLCGAGFLPSAFEFFDPAVLAELRAHGPDEARRLPGEALAILEFDERGCTSESFLEGLLDLLGPVADGLEVAADVRQRQGIWAVRRMTSVFLQERHPGKVSEDIVVPRSRLREFFEGLDQLRIPAVTYGHLGDGNLHVNLLAAGATEPAHLDHQLVELFRLALSLGGTLSGEHGIGLAKRDAFLALSDPAHLHTLRALKQALDPQNIFNPGKVI
;
A
#
# COMPACT_ATOMS: atom_id res chain seq x y z
N MET A 1 6.52 25.02 24.81
CA MET A 1 6.17 24.76 23.42
C MET A 1 4.68 24.39 23.26
N LEU A 2 4.16 23.23 23.68
CA LEU A 2 2.77 22.80 23.40
C LEU A 2 1.81 22.84 24.62
N ARG A 3 2.04 23.71 25.64
CA ARG A 3 1.11 23.90 26.76
C ARG A 3 -0.14 24.63 26.29
N GLY A 4 -1.31 24.25 26.83
CA GLY A 4 -2.60 24.89 26.51
C GLY A 4 -3.05 24.73 25.06
N LEU A 5 -2.65 23.65 24.37
CA LEU A 5 -3.17 23.33 23.04
C LEU A 5 -4.66 22.98 23.19
N PRO A 6 -5.57 23.67 22.48
CA PRO A 6 -7.00 23.36 22.56
C PRO A 6 -7.33 22.02 21.93
N GLU A 7 -8.40 21.38 22.36
CA GLU A 7 -8.94 20.14 21.75
C GLU A 7 -7.87 19.09 21.39
N ALA A 8 -6.92 18.86 22.31
CA ALA A 8 -5.85 17.91 22.08
C ALA A 8 -5.35 17.23 23.34
N THR A 9 -4.97 15.97 23.22
CA THR A 9 -4.13 15.28 24.19
C THR A 9 -2.67 15.39 23.77
N VAL A 10 -1.80 15.81 24.70
CA VAL A 10 -0.35 15.98 24.43
C VAL A 10 0.46 15.03 25.29
N ILE A 11 1.11 14.07 24.69
CA ILE A 11 1.99 13.09 25.33
C ILE A 11 3.41 13.66 25.32
N ARG A 12 3.94 13.96 26.51
CA ARG A 12 5.27 14.59 26.68
C ARG A 12 6.27 13.69 27.37
N ASP A 13 5.81 12.61 28.00
CA ASP A 13 6.71 11.68 28.65
C ASP A 13 7.42 10.82 27.59
N PRO A 14 8.76 10.85 27.52
CA PRO A 14 9.51 10.04 26.59
C PRO A 14 9.28 8.53 26.75
N SER A 15 8.88 8.06 27.93
CA SER A 15 8.57 6.64 28.17
C SER A 15 7.38 6.15 27.33
N ASP A 16 6.49 7.04 26.91
CA ASP A 16 5.30 6.73 26.11
C ASP A 16 5.54 6.84 24.59
N TRP A 17 6.74 7.24 24.15
CA TRP A 17 6.99 7.51 22.74
C TRP A 17 7.37 6.28 21.90
N ALA A 18 7.75 5.17 22.53
CA ALA A 18 8.23 3.98 21.83
C ALA A 18 7.35 3.50 20.64
N PRO A 19 5.99 3.51 20.74
CA PRO A 19 5.12 3.13 19.62
C PRO A 19 5.19 4.10 18.42
N PHE A 20 5.59 5.35 18.66
CA PHE A 20 5.62 6.42 17.66
C PHE A 20 6.96 6.55 16.93
N LEU A 21 8.02 5.87 17.43
CA LEU A 21 9.36 5.91 16.86
C LEU A 21 9.57 4.93 15.71
N ARG A 22 8.54 4.18 15.32
CA ARG A 22 8.61 3.16 14.27
C ARG A 22 7.26 2.98 13.58
N ASP A 23 7.32 2.48 12.37
CA ASP A 23 6.23 1.85 11.65
C ASP A 23 6.59 0.38 11.34
N GLU A 24 6.01 -0.24 10.31
CA GLU A 24 6.39 -1.59 9.89
C GLU A 24 7.62 -1.64 8.96
N SER A 25 8.28 -0.52 8.71
CA SER A 25 9.56 -0.47 8.01
C SER A 25 10.73 -0.76 8.97
N HIS A 26 11.93 -0.91 8.42
CA HIS A 26 13.17 -1.00 9.19
C HIS A 26 13.63 0.36 9.75
N VAL A 27 13.00 1.47 9.34
CA VAL A 27 13.39 2.83 9.74
C VAL A 27 13.08 3.07 11.21
N ARG A 28 14.03 3.69 11.91
CA ARG A 28 13.86 4.14 13.30
C ARG A 28 13.87 5.66 13.35
N GLY A 29 12.86 6.20 14.03
CA GLY A 29 12.77 7.63 14.27
C GLY A 29 13.62 8.11 15.43
N VAL A 30 13.82 9.41 15.47
CA VAL A 30 14.40 10.10 16.63
C VAL A 30 13.29 10.55 17.57
N ALA A 31 13.65 10.88 18.82
CA ALA A 31 12.70 11.36 19.81
C ALA A 31 11.98 12.63 19.31
N PRO A 32 10.65 12.65 19.21
CA PRO A 32 9.90 13.84 18.83
C PRO A 32 9.91 14.88 19.96
N LEU A 33 9.52 16.12 19.64
CA LEU A 33 9.30 17.15 20.66
C LEU A 33 8.08 16.82 21.56
N ALA A 34 7.08 16.16 21.00
CA ALA A 34 5.91 15.62 21.67
C ALA A 34 5.10 14.76 20.70
N VAL A 35 4.13 14.00 21.22
CA VAL A 35 3.07 13.41 20.42
C VAL A 35 1.76 14.13 20.75
N VAL A 36 1.02 14.55 19.74
CA VAL A 36 -0.25 15.26 19.87
C VAL A 36 -1.35 14.46 19.21
N LYS A 37 -2.44 14.22 19.95
CA LYS A 37 -3.68 13.63 19.44
C LYS A 37 -4.73 14.73 19.34
N PRO A 38 -5.02 15.24 18.14
CA PRO A 38 -6.04 16.27 17.96
C PRO A 38 -7.44 15.65 18.10
N HIS A 39 -8.34 16.39 18.80
CA HIS A 39 -9.75 16.06 18.97
C HIS A 39 -10.67 17.03 18.23
N GLY A 40 -10.10 18.01 17.52
CA GLY A 40 -10.85 19.00 16.77
C GLY A 40 -9.97 19.95 15.97
N PRO A 41 -10.58 20.77 15.10
CA PRO A 41 -9.86 21.67 14.18
C PRO A 41 -9.00 22.72 14.89
N SER A 42 -9.42 23.18 16.08
CA SER A 42 -8.67 24.20 16.83
C SER A 42 -7.27 23.73 17.22
N ALA A 43 -7.11 22.42 17.51
CA ALA A 43 -5.81 21.83 17.77
C ALA A 43 -4.87 21.95 16.58
N LEU A 44 -5.38 21.62 15.39
CA LEU A 44 -4.60 21.62 14.16
C LEU A 44 -4.19 23.04 13.75
N ARG A 45 -5.11 24.00 13.82
CA ARG A 45 -4.80 25.42 13.56
C ARG A 45 -3.68 25.93 14.46
N GLU A 46 -3.79 25.65 15.74
CA GLU A 46 -2.80 26.09 16.71
C GLU A 46 -1.45 25.37 16.54
N LEU A 47 -1.46 24.08 16.18
CA LEU A 47 -0.25 23.35 15.84
C LEU A 47 0.47 23.95 14.65
N VAL A 48 -0.23 24.21 13.54
CA VAL A 48 0.33 24.84 12.34
C VAL A 48 0.91 26.21 12.69
N ARG A 49 0.14 27.04 13.41
CA ARG A 49 0.61 28.37 13.85
C ARG A 49 1.89 28.29 14.68
N ARG A 50 1.98 27.35 15.62
CA ARG A 50 3.18 27.16 16.46
C ARG A 50 4.33 26.57 15.66
N ALA A 51 4.08 25.61 14.79
CA ALA A 51 5.09 25.01 13.92
C ALA A 51 5.80 26.10 13.09
N LYS A 52 5.01 27.00 12.51
CA LYS A 52 5.52 28.15 11.74
C LYS A 52 6.30 29.13 12.62
N ALA A 53 5.80 29.45 13.81
CA ALA A 53 6.42 30.46 14.69
C ALA A 53 7.68 29.95 15.41
N GLU A 54 7.73 28.67 15.75
CA GLU A 54 8.79 28.06 16.56
C GLU A 54 9.76 27.19 15.74
N GLY A 55 9.49 26.98 14.43
CA GLY A 55 10.37 26.28 13.50
C GLY A 55 10.50 24.78 13.78
N PHE A 56 9.38 24.07 13.94
CA PHE A 56 9.36 22.61 14.05
C PHE A 56 8.42 21.97 13.01
N GLY A 57 8.72 20.74 12.65
CA GLY A 57 7.92 19.97 11.71
C GLY A 57 6.78 19.20 12.36
N LEU A 58 5.79 18.84 11.56
CA LEU A 58 4.63 18.03 11.94
C LEU A 58 4.67 16.70 11.15
N VAL A 59 4.68 15.58 11.83
CA VAL A 59 4.69 14.24 11.20
C VAL A 59 3.33 13.58 11.41
N PRO A 60 2.55 13.33 10.35
CA PRO A 60 1.24 12.71 10.48
C PRO A 60 1.37 11.22 10.79
N ARG A 61 0.50 10.71 11.65
CA ARG A 61 0.44 9.29 11.97
C ARG A 61 -1.01 8.80 12.00
N GLY A 62 -1.30 7.77 11.22
CA GLY A 62 -2.49 6.93 11.36
C GLY A 62 -2.21 5.75 12.29
N ALA A 63 -2.47 4.54 11.87
CA ALA A 63 -2.24 3.32 12.66
C ALA A 63 -0.75 2.88 12.74
N GLY A 64 0.14 3.46 11.94
CA GLY A 64 1.56 3.11 11.95
C GLY A 64 1.92 1.82 11.20
N THR A 65 1.07 1.36 10.31
CA THR A 65 1.23 0.16 9.48
C THR A 65 2.02 0.40 8.19
N GLY A 66 2.57 1.60 8.01
CA GLY A 66 3.35 1.95 6.83
C GLY A 66 4.69 1.21 6.75
N LYS A 67 5.19 1.01 5.52
CA LYS A 67 6.41 0.21 5.27
C LYS A 67 7.60 1.03 4.74
N ALA A 68 7.47 2.37 4.72
CA ALA A 68 8.50 3.26 4.16
C ALA A 68 9.05 4.31 5.15
N GLY A 69 8.66 4.28 6.43
CA GLY A 69 9.07 5.29 7.40
C GLY A 69 8.36 6.64 7.24
N GLY A 70 7.22 6.69 6.56
CA GLY A 70 6.47 7.90 6.27
C GLY A 70 5.94 8.61 7.52
N CYS A 71 5.54 7.85 8.56
CA CYS A 71 5.02 8.39 9.82
C CYS A 71 6.05 8.39 10.97
N VAL A 72 7.31 8.12 10.67
CA VAL A 72 8.40 8.05 11.67
C VAL A 72 8.95 9.45 11.92
N PRO A 73 9.09 9.92 13.19
CA PRO A 73 9.57 11.28 13.47
C PRO A 73 11.04 11.49 13.10
N THR A 74 11.32 12.69 12.59
CA THR A 74 12.66 13.20 12.32
C THR A 74 13.02 14.28 13.34
N ASP A 75 14.25 14.85 13.24
CA ASP A 75 14.68 15.90 14.17
C ASP A 75 13.72 17.09 14.22
N ARG A 76 13.53 17.65 15.42
CA ARG A 76 12.67 18.79 15.69
C ARG A 76 11.23 18.65 15.18
N THR A 77 10.63 17.47 15.30
CA THR A 77 9.25 17.25 14.86
C THR A 77 8.30 16.93 16.01
N VAL A 78 7.03 17.20 15.80
CA VAL A 78 5.89 16.77 16.62
C VAL A 78 5.14 15.70 15.83
N VAL A 79 4.88 14.56 16.44
CA VAL A 79 4.01 13.53 15.84
C VAL A 79 2.56 13.94 16.06
N VAL A 80 1.78 13.99 14.98
CA VAL A 80 0.35 14.26 15.00
C VAL A 80 -0.39 12.94 14.79
N ASP A 81 -0.85 12.33 15.89
CA ASP A 81 -1.53 11.04 15.89
C ASP A 81 -3.04 11.25 15.69
N PHE A 82 -3.53 10.88 14.52
CA PHE A 82 -4.93 11.02 14.14
C PHE A 82 -5.85 9.94 14.70
N SER A 83 -5.39 9.04 15.57
CA SER A 83 -6.23 7.98 16.14
C SER A 83 -7.46 8.50 16.90
N ALA A 84 -7.42 9.74 17.35
CA ALA A 84 -8.52 10.41 18.08
C ALA A 84 -9.23 11.49 17.23
N TRP A 85 -8.93 11.60 15.93
CA TRP A 85 -9.58 12.56 15.05
C TRP A 85 -11.07 12.24 14.91
N PRO A 86 -11.98 13.22 15.16
CA PRO A 86 -13.40 12.96 15.20
C PRO A 86 -14.01 12.79 13.80
N GLY A 87 -15.14 12.13 13.75
CA GLY A 87 -15.99 11.97 12.57
C GLY A 87 -16.73 10.64 12.59
N GLU A 88 -17.71 10.52 11.72
CA GLU A 88 -18.54 9.34 11.56
C GLU A 88 -18.40 8.79 10.13
N ILE A 89 -18.60 7.48 9.99
CA ILE A 89 -18.69 6.83 8.69
C ILE A 89 -20.14 6.96 8.23
N VAL A 90 -20.35 7.70 7.13
CA VAL A 90 -21.68 7.96 6.58
C VAL A 90 -21.78 7.40 5.17
N VAL A 91 -22.63 6.39 4.97
CA VAL A 91 -22.88 5.77 3.67
C VAL A 91 -24.04 6.46 2.96
N SER A 92 -23.87 6.84 1.69
CA SER A 92 -24.94 7.27 0.78
C SER A 92 -25.12 6.21 -0.31
N PRO A 93 -26.03 5.24 -0.12
CA PRO A 93 -26.21 4.16 -1.08
C PRO A 93 -26.74 4.63 -2.44
N GLN A 94 -27.51 5.71 -2.47
CA GLN A 94 -28.06 6.28 -3.70
C GLN A 94 -27.00 6.92 -4.57
N ASP A 95 -25.96 7.52 -3.93
CA ASP A 95 -24.84 8.16 -4.61
C ASP A 95 -23.67 7.21 -4.82
N LEU A 96 -23.79 5.96 -4.35
CA LEU A 96 -22.70 4.96 -4.37
C LEU A 96 -21.43 5.52 -3.77
N CYS A 97 -21.52 6.16 -2.62
CA CYS A 97 -20.38 6.73 -1.92
C CYS A 97 -20.50 6.60 -0.39
N LEU A 98 -19.37 6.84 0.27
CA LEU A 98 -19.24 6.83 1.72
C LEU A 98 -18.27 7.93 2.12
N HIS A 99 -18.64 8.75 3.11
CA HIS A 99 -17.70 9.67 3.77
C HIS A 99 -17.16 9.04 5.05
N ALA A 100 -15.85 9.19 5.30
CA ALA A 100 -15.23 8.74 6.54
C ALA A 100 -14.06 9.63 6.96
N PRO A 101 -13.83 9.80 8.29
CA PRO A 101 -12.67 10.52 8.82
C PRO A 101 -11.38 9.73 8.59
N ALA A 102 -10.25 10.42 8.60
CA ALA A 102 -8.92 9.81 8.46
C ALA A 102 -8.58 8.80 9.56
N SER A 103 -9.20 8.92 10.73
CA SER A 103 -9.07 8.00 11.88
C SER A 103 -9.79 6.66 11.69
N ALA A 104 -10.79 6.60 10.79
CA ALA A 104 -11.58 5.39 10.59
C ALA A 104 -10.67 4.22 10.19
N LEU A 105 -10.83 3.07 10.81
CA LEU A 105 -10.15 1.85 10.38
C LEU A 105 -10.75 1.37 9.06
N LEU A 106 -9.88 0.89 8.17
CA LEU A 106 -10.34 0.46 6.83
C LEU A 106 -11.34 -0.69 6.91
N ARG A 107 -11.18 -1.61 7.89
CA ARG A 107 -12.16 -2.67 8.17
C ARG A 107 -13.57 -2.12 8.46
N ASP A 108 -13.64 -1.02 9.21
CA ASP A 108 -14.93 -0.43 9.60
C ASP A 108 -15.57 0.30 8.42
N VAL A 109 -14.75 0.92 7.56
CA VAL A 109 -15.19 1.51 6.28
C VAL A 109 -15.77 0.43 5.37
N LYS A 110 -15.08 -0.70 5.21
CA LYS A 110 -15.55 -1.83 4.40
C LYS A 110 -16.85 -2.42 4.97
N ALA A 111 -16.90 -2.69 6.28
CA ALA A 111 -18.08 -3.22 6.95
C ALA A 111 -19.30 -2.29 6.80
N ALA A 112 -19.11 -0.98 6.93
CA ALA A 112 -20.18 -0.02 6.73
C ALA A 112 -20.75 -0.05 5.29
N ALA A 113 -19.88 -0.15 4.27
CA ALA A 113 -20.31 -0.29 2.89
C ALA A 113 -21.08 -1.61 2.68
N GLU A 114 -20.62 -2.73 3.22
CA GLU A 114 -21.21 -4.06 3.07
C GLU A 114 -22.62 -4.15 3.67
N THR A 115 -22.93 -3.43 4.76
CA THR A 115 -24.29 -3.35 5.32
C THR A 115 -25.31 -2.83 4.32
N HIS A 116 -24.84 -2.08 3.32
CA HIS A 116 -25.64 -1.53 2.21
C HIS A 116 -25.49 -2.32 0.90
N ARG A 117 -24.85 -3.51 0.93
CA ARG A 117 -24.50 -4.31 -0.25
C ARG A 117 -23.61 -3.57 -1.24
N LEU A 118 -22.76 -2.70 -0.72
CA LEU A 118 -21.76 -1.96 -1.47
C LEU A 118 -20.36 -2.42 -1.07
N PHE A 119 -19.39 -2.12 -1.91
CA PHE A 119 -18.02 -2.60 -1.79
C PHE A 119 -17.03 -1.46 -2.00
N TYR A 120 -16.05 -1.38 -1.11
CA TYR A 120 -14.86 -0.56 -1.24
C TYR A 120 -13.67 -1.46 -1.56
N PRO A 121 -13.17 -1.49 -2.81
CA PRO A 121 -12.22 -2.51 -3.26
C PRO A 121 -10.82 -2.48 -2.66
N PRO A 122 -10.18 -1.32 -2.40
CA PRO A 122 -8.79 -1.32 -1.89
C PRO A 122 -8.64 -2.19 -0.64
N ASP A 123 -7.62 -3.07 -0.65
CA ASP A 123 -7.45 -4.09 0.39
C ASP A 123 -5.96 -4.35 0.71
N PRO A 124 -5.20 -3.33 1.15
CA PRO A 124 -3.83 -3.55 1.58
C PRO A 124 -3.77 -4.67 2.62
N ASN A 125 -2.66 -5.39 2.71
CA ASN A 125 -2.52 -6.53 3.63
C ASN A 125 -2.84 -6.15 5.10
N SER A 126 -2.67 -4.88 5.46
CA SER A 126 -3.01 -4.31 6.77
C SER A 126 -4.45 -3.83 6.91
N TRP A 127 -5.37 -4.15 6.00
CA TRP A 127 -6.74 -3.59 5.93
C TRP A 127 -7.53 -3.70 7.25
N GLU A 128 -7.27 -4.72 8.08
CA GLU A 128 -7.93 -4.89 9.38
C GLU A 128 -7.48 -3.86 10.42
N SER A 129 -6.27 -3.31 10.28
CA SER A 129 -5.63 -2.47 11.29
C SER A 129 -5.24 -1.07 10.81
N CYS A 130 -5.11 -0.85 9.50
CA CYS A 130 -4.73 0.46 8.97
C CYS A 130 -5.88 1.48 9.06
N ALA A 131 -5.50 2.76 9.18
CA ALA A 131 -6.43 3.88 9.16
C ALA A 131 -6.60 4.43 7.73
N LEU A 132 -7.80 4.88 7.40
CA LEU A 132 -8.13 5.45 6.09
C LEU A 132 -7.19 6.58 5.67
N GLY A 133 -6.86 7.50 6.59
CA GLY A 133 -5.93 8.59 6.31
C GLY A 133 -4.54 8.11 5.88
N GLY A 134 -4.09 6.99 6.45
CA GLY A 134 -2.83 6.33 6.05
C GLY A 134 -2.92 5.75 4.64
N THR A 135 -4.01 5.03 4.31
CA THR A 135 -4.19 4.43 2.97
C THR A 135 -4.32 5.49 1.88
N LEU A 136 -4.94 6.63 2.18
CA LEU A 136 -5.00 7.79 1.29
C LEU A 136 -3.61 8.41 1.10
N ALA A 137 -2.89 8.66 2.20
CA ALA A 137 -1.59 9.31 2.18
C ALA A 137 -0.53 8.51 1.41
N THR A 138 -0.59 7.17 1.44
CA THR A 138 0.32 6.28 0.71
C THR A 138 -0.24 5.82 -0.64
N ASN A 139 -1.51 6.13 -0.97
CA ASN A 139 -2.22 5.57 -2.11
C ASN A 139 -2.16 4.03 -2.09
N ALA A 140 -2.54 3.43 -0.98
CA ALA A 140 -2.42 1.99 -0.76
C ALA A 140 -3.11 1.15 -1.83
N GLY A 141 -2.52 0.01 -2.16
CA GLY A 141 -3.02 -0.98 -3.13
C GLY A 141 -3.57 -2.22 -2.45
N GLY A 142 -3.01 -3.37 -2.80
CA GLY A 142 -3.38 -4.71 -2.36
C GLY A 142 -3.82 -5.60 -3.53
N PRO A 143 -4.13 -6.87 -3.28
CA PRO A 143 -4.48 -7.84 -4.31
C PRO A 143 -5.56 -7.40 -5.29
N ASN A 144 -6.59 -6.71 -4.79
CA ASN A 144 -7.70 -6.23 -5.61
C ASN A 144 -7.30 -5.11 -6.60
N ALA A 145 -6.09 -4.52 -6.47
CA ALA A 145 -5.62 -3.48 -7.38
C ALA A 145 -5.52 -3.98 -8.82
N CYS A 146 -5.32 -5.29 -9.01
CA CYS A 146 -5.28 -5.94 -10.33
C CYS A 146 -6.50 -5.60 -11.20
N LYS A 147 -7.71 -5.60 -10.63
CA LYS A 147 -8.97 -5.28 -11.30
C LYS A 147 -9.47 -3.88 -11.01
N TYR A 148 -9.39 -3.46 -9.76
CA TYR A 148 -10.06 -2.27 -9.27
C TYR A 148 -9.15 -1.05 -9.15
N GLY A 149 -7.85 -1.23 -9.31
CA GLY A 149 -6.88 -0.16 -9.09
C GLY A 149 -6.69 0.19 -7.61
N MET A 150 -5.90 1.20 -7.38
CA MET A 150 -5.47 1.64 -6.04
C MET A 150 -6.46 2.63 -5.41
N THR A 151 -6.21 3.01 -4.17
CA THR A 151 -7.03 3.95 -3.37
C THR A 151 -7.43 5.21 -4.14
N ARG A 152 -6.53 5.83 -4.92
CA ARG A 152 -6.82 7.07 -5.68
C ARG A 152 -8.00 6.98 -6.65
N HIS A 153 -8.25 5.79 -7.19
CA HIS A 153 -9.34 5.56 -8.14
C HIS A 153 -10.72 5.55 -7.47
N TRP A 154 -10.72 5.50 -6.14
CA TRP A 154 -11.93 5.40 -5.31
C TRP A 154 -12.20 6.64 -4.47
N VAL A 155 -11.46 7.74 -4.66
CA VAL A 155 -11.66 9.00 -3.94
C VAL A 155 -12.40 9.99 -4.83
N LEU A 156 -13.54 10.47 -4.34
CA LEU A 156 -14.35 11.51 -4.98
C LEU A 156 -14.01 12.90 -4.45
N SER A 157 -13.84 13.03 -3.14
CA SER A 157 -13.38 14.26 -2.50
C SER A 157 -12.55 13.94 -1.26
N LEU A 158 -11.73 14.88 -0.82
CA LEU A 158 -11.00 14.76 0.42
C LEU A 158 -10.93 16.10 1.16
N ASP A 159 -10.81 16.01 2.49
CA ASP A 159 -10.57 17.14 3.38
C ASP A 159 -9.09 17.17 3.78
N ALA A 160 -8.42 18.28 3.54
CA ALA A 160 -7.00 18.46 3.87
C ALA A 160 -6.76 19.71 4.72
N LEU A 161 -5.91 19.57 5.73
CA LEU A 161 -5.32 20.66 6.47
C LEU A 161 -4.14 21.23 5.66
N LEU A 162 -4.17 22.53 5.40
CA LEU A 162 -3.11 23.23 4.70
C LEU A 162 -2.27 24.12 5.63
N GLU A 163 -1.26 24.79 5.05
CA GLU A 163 -0.30 25.62 5.79
C GLU A 163 -0.91 26.92 6.35
N ASP A 164 -2.08 27.36 5.86
CA ASP A 164 -2.86 28.44 6.46
C ASP A 164 -3.52 28.04 7.79
N GLY A 165 -3.49 26.76 8.14
CA GLY A 165 -4.12 26.18 9.33
C GLY A 165 -5.61 25.87 9.13
N GLU A 166 -6.13 26.04 7.92
CA GLU A 166 -7.53 25.78 7.60
C GLU A 166 -7.71 24.41 6.93
N ILE A 167 -8.92 23.88 7.06
CA ILE A 167 -9.34 22.64 6.42
C ILE A 167 -10.07 22.98 5.14
N HIS A 168 -9.56 22.45 4.03
CA HIS A 168 -10.12 22.65 2.70
C HIS A 168 -10.65 21.35 2.14
N THR A 169 -11.83 21.40 1.53
CA THR A 169 -12.41 20.24 0.82
C THR A 169 -12.12 20.36 -0.67
N PHE A 170 -11.52 19.31 -1.24
CA PHE A 170 -11.21 19.20 -2.65
C PHE A 170 -12.03 18.08 -3.30
N GLY A 171 -12.76 18.40 -4.34
CA GLY A 171 -13.65 17.48 -5.03
C GLY A 171 -15.11 17.61 -4.59
N ILE A 172 -15.95 16.70 -5.07
CA ILE A 172 -17.40 16.64 -4.77
C ILE A 172 -17.83 15.17 -4.70
N SER A 173 -18.96 14.90 -4.07
CA SER A 173 -19.52 13.53 -3.96
C SER A 173 -20.15 13.04 -5.28
N SER A 174 -19.50 13.26 -6.42
CA SER A 174 -19.96 12.84 -7.74
C SER A 174 -18.80 12.38 -8.61
N VAL A 175 -19.06 11.39 -9.46
CA VAL A 175 -18.06 10.83 -10.37
C VAL A 175 -17.63 11.85 -11.45
N LYS A 176 -18.54 12.74 -11.85
CA LYS A 176 -18.24 13.78 -12.84
C LYS A 176 -17.98 15.11 -12.14
N ALA A 177 -16.71 15.55 -12.12
CA ALA A 177 -16.27 16.84 -11.59
C ALA A 177 -15.19 17.41 -12.51
N ASN A 178 -15.55 18.32 -13.39
CA ASN A 178 -14.65 18.90 -14.39
C ASN A 178 -14.61 20.44 -14.29
N ALA A 179 -14.78 20.99 -13.09
CA ALA A 179 -14.65 22.42 -12.82
C ALA A 179 -13.22 22.75 -12.35
N GLY A 180 -12.23 22.51 -13.22
CA GLY A 180 -10.81 22.71 -12.95
C GLY A 180 -10.05 21.42 -12.67
N PRO A 181 -8.74 21.52 -12.34
CA PRO A 181 -7.89 20.37 -12.02
C PRO A 181 -8.35 19.64 -10.75
N ALA A 182 -8.13 18.32 -10.72
CA ALA A 182 -8.45 17.48 -9.55
C ALA A 182 -7.40 17.66 -8.43
N LEU A 183 -7.40 18.81 -7.76
CA LEU A 183 -6.38 19.18 -6.76
C LEU A 183 -6.29 18.19 -5.59
N GLY A 184 -7.41 17.56 -5.21
CA GLY A 184 -7.43 16.52 -4.18
C GLY A 184 -6.49 15.35 -4.49
N GLN A 185 -6.28 15.03 -5.76
CA GLN A 185 -5.40 13.94 -6.17
C GLN A 185 -3.92 14.20 -5.85
N LEU A 186 -3.51 15.45 -5.61
CA LEU A 186 -2.15 15.79 -5.18
C LEU A 186 -1.82 15.28 -3.78
N PHE A 187 -2.83 15.14 -2.92
CA PHE A 187 -2.64 14.68 -1.55
C PHE A 187 -2.59 13.16 -1.44
N ILE A 188 -3.19 12.44 -2.40
CA ILE A 188 -3.23 10.98 -2.40
C ILE A 188 -1.89 10.43 -2.88
N GLY A 189 -1.20 9.69 -2.01
CA GLY A 189 0.16 9.22 -2.25
C GLY A 189 1.24 10.27 -1.97
N SER A 190 0.87 11.42 -1.36
CA SER A 190 1.84 12.46 -0.98
C SER A 190 2.58 12.17 0.32
N GLU A 191 2.18 11.18 1.06
CA GLU A 191 2.71 10.84 2.39
C GLU A 191 2.69 12.03 3.38
N GLY A 192 1.74 12.96 3.17
CA GLY A 192 1.53 14.12 4.03
C GLY A 192 2.51 15.27 3.84
N ILE A 193 3.32 15.29 2.77
CA ILE A 193 4.27 16.40 2.52
C ILE A 193 3.61 17.69 2.03
N PHE A 194 2.37 17.62 1.55
CA PHE A 194 1.62 18.81 1.06
C PHE A 194 0.59 19.34 2.05
N GLY A 195 0.29 18.56 3.10
CA GLY A 195 -0.74 18.83 4.08
C GLY A 195 -1.29 17.50 4.63
N PHE A 196 -2.19 17.56 5.59
CA PHE A 196 -2.70 16.36 6.24
C PHE A 196 -4.13 16.04 5.81
N ILE A 197 -4.34 14.83 5.35
CA ILE A 197 -5.67 14.32 5.00
C ILE A 197 -6.45 14.05 6.29
N LEU A 198 -7.66 14.61 6.39
CA LEU A 198 -8.49 14.53 7.59
C LEU A 198 -9.76 13.69 7.39
N GLY A 199 -10.16 13.47 6.16
CA GLY A 199 -11.30 12.66 5.76
C GLY A 199 -11.41 12.58 4.25
N ALA A 200 -12.28 11.70 3.76
CA ALA A 200 -12.55 11.57 2.34
C ALA A 200 -13.96 11.04 2.07
N THR A 201 -14.50 11.43 0.91
CA THR A 201 -15.65 10.77 0.32
C THR A 201 -15.14 9.74 -0.70
N LEU A 202 -15.45 8.48 -0.43
CA LEU A 202 -15.02 7.32 -1.19
C LEU A 202 -16.13 6.89 -2.14
N ARG A 203 -15.78 6.57 -3.38
CA ARG A 203 -16.66 5.89 -4.30
C ARG A 203 -16.85 4.44 -3.87
N LEU A 204 -18.04 3.90 -4.07
CA LEU A 204 -18.36 2.50 -3.83
C LEU A 204 -18.87 1.85 -5.14
N THR A 205 -18.85 0.52 -5.16
CA THR A 205 -19.43 -0.31 -6.22
C THR A 205 -20.36 -1.36 -5.60
N PRO A 206 -21.27 -1.98 -6.35
CA PRO A 206 -22.04 -3.11 -5.84
C PRO A 206 -21.14 -4.22 -5.31
N LEU A 207 -21.50 -4.80 -4.17
CA LEU A 207 -20.79 -5.91 -3.57
C LEU A 207 -20.83 -7.13 -4.51
N PRO A 208 -19.68 -7.71 -4.88
CA PRO A 208 -19.61 -8.96 -5.62
C PRO A 208 -20.37 -10.09 -4.89
N ARG A 209 -21.11 -10.89 -5.63
CA ARG A 209 -21.92 -11.98 -5.06
C ARG A 209 -21.33 -13.36 -5.32
N GLU A 210 -20.49 -13.45 -6.32
CA GLU A 210 -19.88 -14.70 -6.77
C GLU A 210 -18.37 -14.53 -6.70
N PHE A 211 -17.69 -15.59 -6.32
CA PHE A 211 -16.23 -15.66 -6.30
C PHE A 211 -15.79 -17.03 -6.78
N VAL A 212 -14.76 -17.05 -7.59
CA VAL A 212 -13.99 -18.26 -7.91
C VAL A 212 -12.54 -17.98 -7.53
N THR A 213 -12.02 -18.78 -6.62
CA THR A 213 -10.61 -18.72 -6.20
C THR A 213 -9.93 -20.00 -6.65
N LEU A 214 -8.84 -19.84 -7.38
CA LEU A 214 -8.07 -20.90 -7.98
C LEU A 214 -6.67 -20.91 -7.36
N LEU A 215 -6.21 -22.10 -7.00
CA LEU A 215 -4.82 -22.38 -6.66
C LEU A 215 -4.19 -23.06 -7.86
N LEU A 216 -3.23 -22.42 -8.50
CA LEU A 216 -2.60 -22.86 -9.74
C LEU A 216 -1.12 -23.20 -9.49
N PRO A 217 -0.78 -24.48 -9.21
CA PRO A 217 0.60 -24.91 -9.21
C PRO A 217 1.13 -25.03 -10.64
N VAL A 218 2.36 -24.60 -10.86
CA VAL A 218 2.99 -24.71 -12.17
C VAL A 218 4.26 -25.55 -12.13
N LYS A 219 4.55 -26.26 -13.22
CA LYS A 219 5.75 -27.09 -13.37
C LYS A 219 6.95 -26.28 -13.85
N HIS A 220 6.69 -25.22 -14.60
CA HIS A 220 7.69 -24.26 -15.08
C HIS A 220 7.20 -22.88 -14.68
N TRP A 221 7.91 -22.25 -13.75
CA TRP A 221 7.44 -21.02 -13.14
C TRP A 221 7.35 -19.86 -14.16
N GLU A 222 8.13 -19.90 -15.23
CA GLU A 222 8.11 -18.92 -16.30
C GLU A 222 6.77 -18.88 -17.05
N ASP A 223 5.98 -19.95 -17.00
CA ASP A 223 4.63 -20.00 -17.58
C ASP A 223 3.68 -18.99 -16.92
N LEU A 224 3.95 -18.58 -15.68
CA LEU A 224 3.17 -17.56 -14.99
C LEU A 224 3.41 -16.15 -15.56
N LEU A 225 4.59 -15.87 -16.13
CA LEU A 225 5.00 -14.49 -16.45
C LEU A 225 4.19 -13.88 -17.61
N ASP A 226 3.73 -14.71 -18.55
CA ASP A 226 2.91 -14.27 -19.68
C ASP A 226 1.41 -14.39 -19.42
N LEU A 227 1.04 -15.07 -18.33
CA LEU A 227 -0.35 -15.41 -18.03
C LEU A 227 -1.24 -14.18 -17.78
N PRO A 228 -0.79 -13.10 -17.08
CA PRO A 228 -1.60 -11.89 -16.91
C PRO A 228 -2.04 -11.27 -18.24
N GLY A 229 -1.14 -11.21 -19.22
CA GLY A 229 -1.43 -10.70 -20.57
C GLY A 229 -2.41 -11.62 -21.34
N ARG A 230 -2.22 -12.92 -21.26
CA ARG A 230 -3.08 -13.93 -21.91
C ARG A 230 -4.50 -13.89 -21.37
N LEU A 231 -4.66 -13.84 -20.04
CA LEU A 231 -5.97 -13.73 -19.39
C LEU A 231 -6.72 -12.48 -19.86
N CYS A 232 -6.09 -11.31 -19.71
CA CYS A 232 -6.70 -10.04 -20.14
C CYS A 232 -7.04 -10.02 -21.64
N GLY A 233 -6.15 -10.55 -22.49
CA GLY A 233 -6.37 -10.63 -23.95
C GLY A 233 -7.54 -11.52 -24.34
N ALA A 234 -7.87 -12.51 -23.52
CA ALA A 234 -9.01 -13.40 -23.71
C ALA A 234 -10.31 -12.93 -22.97
N GLY A 235 -10.25 -11.78 -22.31
CA GLY A 235 -11.40 -11.21 -21.61
C GLY A 235 -11.58 -11.67 -20.18
N PHE A 236 -10.63 -12.41 -19.59
CA PHE A 236 -10.63 -12.77 -18.19
C PHE A 236 -9.85 -11.73 -17.37
N LEU A 237 -10.52 -11.02 -16.49
CA LEU A 237 -9.89 -10.03 -15.61
C LEU A 237 -10.02 -10.49 -14.15
N PRO A 238 -8.97 -11.13 -13.59
CA PRO A 238 -8.99 -11.55 -12.20
C PRO A 238 -9.07 -10.33 -11.27
N SER A 239 -9.84 -10.43 -10.20
CA SER A 239 -9.85 -9.44 -9.11
C SER A 239 -8.52 -9.45 -8.36
N ALA A 240 -7.90 -10.62 -8.25
CA ALA A 240 -6.54 -10.78 -7.72
C ALA A 240 -5.78 -11.85 -8.50
N PHE A 241 -4.48 -11.60 -8.70
CA PHE A 241 -3.55 -12.56 -9.27
C PHE A 241 -2.24 -12.48 -8.50
N GLU A 242 -2.11 -13.35 -7.52
CA GLU A 242 -0.93 -13.47 -6.65
C GLU A 242 -0.02 -14.58 -7.13
N PHE A 243 1.27 -14.50 -6.77
CA PHE A 243 2.22 -15.57 -7.07
C PHE A 243 3.25 -15.77 -5.97
N PHE A 244 3.88 -16.93 -5.97
CA PHE A 244 5.04 -17.32 -5.19
C PHE A 244 6.08 -17.90 -6.14
N ASP A 245 7.27 -17.32 -6.17
CA ASP A 245 8.38 -17.86 -6.96
C ASP A 245 8.89 -19.21 -6.37
N PRO A 246 9.75 -19.92 -7.11
CA PRO A 246 10.30 -21.19 -6.60
C PRO A 246 11.03 -21.06 -5.27
N ALA A 247 11.71 -19.93 -5.05
CA ALA A 247 12.50 -19.72 -3.84
C ALA A 247 11.63 -19.49 -2.60
N VAL A 248 10.57 -18.65 -2.70
CA VAL A 248 9.57 -18.49 -1.62
C VAL A 248 8.90 -19.82 -1.31
N LEU A 249 8.53 -20.58 -2.35
CA LEU A 249 7.83 -21.84 -2.16
C LEU A 249 8.71 -22.90 -1.48
N ALA A 250 10.01 -22.91 -1.80
CA ALA A 250 11.00 -23.76 -1.12
C ALA A 250 11.15 -23.39 0.36
N GLU A 251 11.22 -22.11 0.71
CA GLU A 251 11.26 -21.64 2.10
C GLU A 251 9.97 -22.01 2.87
N LEU A 252 8.81 -21.81 2.28
CA LEU A 252 7.53 -22.17 2.88
C LEU A 252 7.41 -23.67 3.13
N ARG A 253 7.85 -24.52 2.20
CA ARG A 253 7.84 -25.98 2.36
C ARG A 253 8.80 -26.47 3.42
N ALA A 254 9.99 -25.90 3.47
CA ALA A 254 11.03 -26.31 4.40
C ALA A 254 10.73 -25.89 5.84
N HIS A 255 10.18 -24.71 6.03
CA HIS A 255 10.12 -24.04 7.33
C HIS A 255 8.75 -23.45 7.70
N GLY A 256 7.81 -23.39 6.75
CA GLY A 256 6.47 -22.84 6.96
C GLY A 256 5.56 -23.72 7.82
N PRO A 257 4.32 -23.27 8.08
CA PRO A 257 3.32 -24.06 8.77
C PRO A 257 2.89 -25.29 7.95
N ASP A 258 2.20 -26.20 8.57
CA ASP A 258 1.87 -27.50 7.96
C ASP A 258 1.07 -27.38 6.66
N GLU A 259 0.22 -26.39 6.55
CA GLU A 259 -0.56 -26.09 5.35
C GLU A 259 0.36 -25.68 4.17
N ALA A 260 1.37 -24.87 4.44
CA ALA A 260 2.30 -24.39 3.43
C ALA A 260 3.33 -25.45 3.00
N ARG A 261 3.65 -26.43 3.87
CA ARG A 261 4.62 -27.51 3.57
C ARG A 261 4.16 -28.44 2.44
N ARG A 262 2.86 -28.47 2.15
CA ARG A 262 2.25 -29.37 1.16
C ARG A 262 1.89 -28.68 -0.15
N LEU A 263 2.22 -27.40 -0.31
CA LEU A 263 1.91 -26.66 -1.52
C LEU A 263 2.57 -27.31 -2.74
N PRO A 264 1.84 -27.56 -3.83
CA PRO A 264 2.36 -28.26 -5.02
C PRO A 264 3.11 -27.32 -5.97
N GLY A 265 3.71 -27.89 -7.03
CA GLY A 265 4.31 -27.13 -8.14
C GLY A 265 5.74 -26.66 -7.90
N GLU A 266 6.40 -26.14 -8.91
CA GLU A 266 7.67 -25.42 -8.81
C GLU A 266 7.42 -24.01 -8.29
N ALA A 267 6.41 -23.34 -8.83
CA ALA A 267 5.85 -22.09 -8.35
C ALA A 267 4.34 -22.20 -8.20
N LEU A 268 3.71 -21.19 -7.64
CA LEU A 268 2.30 -21.22 -7.32
C LEU A 268 1.66 -19.86 -7.64
N ALA A 269 0.46 -19.89 -8.22
CA ALA A 269 -0.37 -18.69 -8.33
C ALA A 269 -1.72 -18.87 -7.63
N ILE A 270 -2.28 -17.75 -7.18
CA ILE A 270 -3.66 -17.63 -6.72
C ILE A 270 -4.36 -16.67 -7.67
N LEU A 271 -5.42 -17.13 -8.32
CA LEU A 271 -6.29 -16.29 -9.12
C LEU A 271 -7.65 -16.21 -8.46
N GLU A 272 -8.19 -15.00 -8.40
CA GLU A 272 -9.56 -14.80 -7.92
C GLU A 272 -10.36 -14.01 -8.95
N PHE A 273 -11.60 -14.45 -9.20
CA PHE A 273 -12.56 -13.76 -10.05
C PHE A 273 -13.82 -13.48 -9.23
N ASP A 274 -14.43 -12.32 -9.43
CA ASP A 274 -15.58 -11.85 -8.66
C ASP A 274 -16.66 -11.24 -9.54
N GLU A 275 -16.59 -11.48 -10.83
CA GLU A 275 -17.59 -11.05 -11.78
C GLU A 275 -18.82 -11.97 -11.79
N ARG A 276 -19.94 -11.40 -12.16
CA ARG A 276 -21.17 -12.18 -12.29
C ARG A 276 -21.01 -13.28 -13.33
N GLY A 277 -21.34 -14.49 -12.93
CA GLY A 277 -21.23 -15.68 -13.78
C GLY A 277 -19.86 -16.34 -13.75
N CYS A 278 -18.90 -15.87 -12.93
CA CYS A 278 -17.59 -16.52 -12.81
C CYS A 278 -17.65 -17.94 -12.25
N THR A 279 -18.76 -18.33 -11.63
CA THR A 279 -19.00 -19.69 -11.14
C THR A 279 -19.69 -20.60 -12.19
N SER A 280 -20.03 -20.08 -13.38
CA SER A 280 -20.68 -20.87 -14.41
C SER A 280 -19.74 -21.88 -15.06
N GLU A 281 -20.26 -23.00 -15.52
CA GLU A 281 -19.52 -24.04 -16.22
C GLU A 281 -18.79 -23.46 -17.44
N SER A 282 -19.50 -22.63 -18.25
CA SER A 282 -18.92 -22.02 -19.45
C SER A 282 -17.77 -21.06 -19.15
N PHE A 283 -17.79 -20.33 -18.02
CA PHE A 283 -16.68 -19.50 -17.59
C PHE A 283 -15.47 -20.35 -17.22
N LEU A 284 -15.69 -21.41 -16.41
CA LEU A 284 -14.62 -22.29 -15.96
C LEU A 284 -14.03 -23.09 -17.13
N GLU A 285 -14.85 -23.60 -18.04
CA GLU A 285 -14.37 -24.28 -19.27
C GLU A 285 -13.51 -23.35 -20.12
N GLY A 286 -14.00 -22.12 -20.41
CA GLY A 286 -13.22 -21.14 -21.18
C GLY A 286 -11.91 -20.75 -20.50
N LEU A 287 -11.89 -20.66 -19.17
CA LEU A 287 -10.67 -20.40 -18.42
C LEU A 287 -9.70 -21.59 -18.47
N LEU A 288 -10.19 -22.82 -18.32
CA LEU A 288 -9.39 -24.03 -18.41
C LEU A 288 -8.80 -24.22 -19.82
N ASP A 289 -9.58 -23.96 -20.86
CA ASP A 289 -9.09 -24.00 -22.25
C ASP A 289 -7.96 -22.97 -22.50
N LEU A 290 -8.09 -21.77 -21.92
CA LEU A 290 -7.04 -20.75 -21.99
C LEU A 290 -5.76 -21.14 -21.24
N LEU A 291 -5.91 -21.70 -20.04
CA LEU A 291 -4.78 -22.15 -19.23
C LEU A 291 -4.07 -23.34 -19.90
N GLY A 292 -4.83 -24.23 -20.51
CA GLY A 292 -4.30 -25.42 -21.19
C GLY A 292 -3.41 -26.27 -20.29
N PRO A 293 -2.19 -26.65 -20.73
CA PRO A 293 -1.30 -27.50 -19.89
C PRO A 293 -0.86 -26.84 -18.56
N VAL A 294 -0.94 -25.51 -18.44
CA VAL A 294 -0.60 -24.80 -17.19
C VAL A 294 -1.61 -25.14 -16.09
N ALA A 295 -2.84 -25.55 -16.46
CA ALA A 295 -3.88 -25.94 -15.50
C ALA A 295 -3.65 -27.32 -14.84
N ASP A 296 -2.59 -28.04 -15.16
CA ASP A 296 -2.33 -29.36 -14.57
C ASP A 296 -2.10 -29.23 -13.05
N GLY A 297 -3.01 -29.83 -12.29
CA GLY A 297 -3.03 -29.72 -10.83
C GLY A 297 -3.77 -28.50 -10.28
N LEU A 298 -4.50 -27.74 -11.11
CA LEU A 298 -5.36 -26.64 -10.68
C LEU A 298 -6.37 -27.11 -9.64
N GLU A 299 -6.49 -26.39 -8.54
CA GLU A 299 -7.51 -26.57 -7.53
C GLU A 299 -8.47 -25.38 -7.51
N VAL A 300 -9.78 -25.65 -7.49
CA VAL A 300 -10.82 -24.65 -7.32
C VAL A 300 -11.30 -24.72 -5.86
N ALA A 301 -11.31 -23.58 -5.16
CA ALA A 301 -11.83 -23.54 -3.81
C ALA A 301 -13.33 -23.91 -3.79
N ALA A 302 -13.66 -25.02 -3.13
CA ALA A 302 -15.01 -25.56 -3.11
C ALA A 302 -15.98 -24.73 -2.24
N ASP A 303 -15.44 -24.01 -1.25
CA ASP A 303 -16.22 -23.22 -0.31
C ASP A 303 -15.41 -22.03 0.27
N VAL A 304 -16.10 -21.21 1.06
CA VAL A 304 -15.50 -20.03 1.74
C VAL A 304 -14.35 -20.42 2.66
N ARG A 305 -14.39 -21.57 3.31
CA ARG A 305 -13.34 -22.02 4.24
C ARG A 305 -12.06 -22.35 3.48
N GLN A 306 -12.17 -23.06 2.37
CA GLN A 306 -11.01 -23.38 1.53
C GLN A 306 -10.42 -22.10 0.91
N ARG A 307 -11.27 -21.19 0.41
CA ARG A 307 -10.85 -19.86 -0.04
C ARG A 307 -10.06 -19.12 1.04
N GLN A 308 -10.59 -19.06 2.26
CA GLN A 308 -9.92 -18.40 3.39
C GLN A 308 -8.57 -19.04 3.71
N GLY A 309 -8.47 -20.38 3.61
CA GLY A 309 -7.22 -21.13 3.81
C GLY A 309 -6.16 -20.74 2.77
N ILE A 310 -6.51 -20.66 1.49
CA ILE A 310 -5.62 -20.22 0.41
C ILE A 310 -5.09 -18.81 0.68
N TRP A 311 -5.98 -17.87 0.99
CA TRP A 311 -5.61 -16.50 1.31
C TRP A 311 -4.82 -16.36 2.61
N ALA A 312 -5.03 -17.21 3.59
CA ALA A 312 -4.26 -17.20 4.84
C ALA A 312 -2.78 -17.48 4.58
N VAL A 313 -2.45 -18.44 3.72
CA VAL A 313 -1.07 -18.74 3.31
C VAL A 313 -0.44 -17.51 2.66
N ARG A 314 -1.15 -16.83 1.77
CA ARG A 314 -0.65 -15.61 1.11
C ARG A 314 -0.35 -14.48 2.11
N ARG A 315 -1.29 -14.21 3.01
CA ARG A 315 -1.15 -13.14 4.00
C ARG A 315 -0.02 -13.40 5.00
N MET A 316 0.16 -14.64 5.44
CA MET A 316 1.21 -14.97 6.41
C MET A 316 2.63 -14.93 5.83
N THR A 317 2.80 -15.03 4.51
CA THR A 317 4.13 -15.14 3.87
C THR A 317 5.06 -14.00 4.25
N SER A 318 4.56 -12.76 4.30
CA SER A 318 5.38 -11.59 4.69
C SER A 318 5.90 -11.70 6.13
N VAL A 319 5.03 -12.11 7.06
CA VAL A 319 5.39 -12.29 8.49
C VAL A 319 6.36 -13.45 8.63
N PHE A 320 6.07 -14.58 8.01
CA PHE A 320 6.94 -15.75 8.01
C PHE A 320 8.37 -15.42 7.51
N LEU A 321 8.48 -14.74 6.36
CA LEU A 321 9.78 -14.33 5.83
C LEU A 321 10.50 -13.33 6.74
N GLN A 322 9.76 -12.46 7.45
CA GLN A 322 10.36 -11.52 8.41
C GLN A 322 10.90 -12.25 9.66
N GLU A 323 10.19 -13.23 10.15
CA GLU A 323 10.62 -14.04 11.29
C GLU A 323 11.82 -14.93 10.93
N ARG A 324 11.79 -15.50 9.73
CA ARG A 324 12.84 -16.40 9.23
C ARG A 324 14.12 -15.66 8.86
N HIS A 325 13.98 -14.48 8.27
CA HIS A 325 15.09 -13.64 7.78
C HIS A 325 14.96 -12.22 8.36
N PRO A 326 15.27 -11.99 9.65
CA PRO A 326 15.08 -10.68 10.30
C PRO A 326 15.85 -9.53 9.63
N GLY A 327 16.97 -9.83 8.98
CA GLY A 327 17.80 -8.86 8.25
C GLY A 327 17.41 -8.67 6.78
N LYS A 328 16.33 -9.29 6.30
CA LYS A 328 15.88 -9.10 4.92
C LYS A 328 15.45 -7.65 4.66
N VAL A 329 15.64 -7.21 3.42
CA VAL A 329 15.06 -5.97 2.92
C VAL A 329 13.98 -6.32 1.91
N SER A 330 12.77 -5.80 2.12
CA SER A 330 11.61 -6.10 1.30
C SER A 330 11.24 -4.88 0.48
N GLU A 331 11.36 -4.99 -0.85
CA GLU A 331 11.03 -3.95 -1.79
C GLU A 331 9.77 -4.30 -2.59
N ASP A 332 8.95 -3.30 -2.89
CA ASP A 332 7.74 -3.43 -3.69
C ASP A 332 7.92 -2.78 -5.06
N ILE A 333 8.60 -3.49 -5.93
CA ILE A 333 8.89 -3.07 -7.29
C ILE A 333 7.66 -3.23 -8.18
N VAL A 334 7.45 -2.31 -9.12
CA VAL A 334 6.48 -2.51 -10.20
C VAL A 334 7.18 -2.45 -11.54
N VAL A 335 6.84 -3.39 -12.41
CA VAL A 335 7.17 -3.34 -13.82
C VAL A 335 5.91 -3.54 -14.68
N PRO A 336 5.85 -3.00 -15.91
CA PRO A 336 4.76 -3.33 -16.81
C PRO A 336 4.61 -4.86 -16.98
N ARG A 337 3.39 -5.38 -17.02
CA ARG A 337 3.11 -6.84 -17.16
C ARG A 337 3.86 -7.48 -18.31
N SER A 338 4.01 -6.76 -19.41
CA SER A 338 4.76 -7.21 -20.60
C SER A 338 6.28 -7.30 -20.39
N ARG A 339 6.79 -6.81 -19.26
CA ARG A 339 8.22 -6.78 -18.94
C ARG A 339 8.58 -7.70 -17.77
N LEU A 340 7.62 -8.49 -17.26
CA LEU A 340 7.84 -9.41 -16.15
C LEU A 340 8.99 -10.39 -16.44
N ARG A 341 8.99 -11.03 -17.60
CA ARG A 341 10.05 -11.96 -18.00
C ARG A 341 11.42 -11.30 -18.01
N GLU A 342 11.55 -10.15 -18.64
CA GLU A 342 12.81 -9.40 -18.69
C GLU A 342 13.28 -8.94 -17.30
N PHE A 343 12.32 -8.63 -16.41
CA PHE A 343 12.66 -8.27 -15.04
C PHE A 343 13.28 -9.45 -14.29
N PHE A 344 12.69 -10.65 -14.37
CA PHE A 344 13.22 -11.82 -13.68
C PHE A 344 14.55 -12.29 -14.27
N GLU A 345 14.69 -12.27 -15.61
CA GLU A 345 15.97 -12.51 -16.29
C GLU A 345 17.07 -11.52 -15.81
N GLY A 346 16.71 -10.24 -15.69
CA GLY A 346 17.59 -9.21 -15.15
C GLY A 346 17.94 -9.43 -13.69
N LEU A 347 16.98 -9.81 -12.86
CA LEU A 347 17.18 -10.11 -11.43
C LEU A 347 18.17 -11.27 -11.25
N ASP A 348 18.04 -12.33 -12.05
CA ASP A 348 18.97 -13.45 -12.05
C ASP A 348 20.39 -13.04 -12.43
N GLN A 349 20.53 -12.13 -13.42
CA GLN A 349 21.83 -11.60 -13.84
C GLN A 349 22.52 -10.78 -12.75
N LEU A 350 21.74 -10.10 -11.90
CA LEU A 350 22.28 -9.35 -10.75
C LEU A 350 22.85 -10.29 -9.66
N ARG A 351 22.52 -11.58 -9.69
CA ARG A 351 22.97 -12.60 -8.73
C ARG A 351 22.70 -12.19 -7.27
N ILE A 352 21.59 -11.51 -7.04
CA ILE A 352 21.16 -11.09 -5.72
C ILE A 352 20.37 -12.24 -5.09
N PRO A 353 20.72 -12.74 -3.89
CA PRO A 353 19.89 -13.69 -3.18
C PRO A 353 18.56 -13.05 -2.83
N ALA A 354 17.50 -13.42 -3.55
CA ALA A 354 16.18 -12.88 -3.37
C ALA A 354 15.12 -13.98 -3.41
N VAL A 355 14.00 -13.74 -2.73
CA VAL A 355 12.77 -14.51 -2.85
C VAL A 355 11.64 -13.53 -3.20
N THR A 356 10.80 -13.89 -4.17
CA THR A 356 9.81 -12.96 -4.73
C THR A 356 8.41 -13.55 -4.68
N TYR A 357 7.47 -12.76 -4.20
CA TYR A 357 6.05 -13.02 -4.26
C TYR A 357 5.32 -11.69 -4.49
N GLY A 358 4.04 -11.71 -4.75
CA GLY A 358 3.28 -10.46 -4.87
C GLY A 358 2.13 -10.54 -5.85
N HIS A 359 1.79 -9.39 -6.41
CA HIS A 359 0.64 -9.15 -7.26
C HIS A 359 1.07 -9.25 -8.74
N LEU A 360 1.17 -10.49 -9.26
CA LEU A 360 1.63 -10.71 -10.64
C LEU A 360 0.68 -10.05 -11.65
N GLY A 361 -0.61 -10.00 -11.30
CA GLY A 361 -1.66 -9.48 -12.16
C GLY A 361 -1.52 -8.01 -12.55
N ASP A 362 -0.82 -7.19 -11.77
CA ASP A 362 -0.54 -5.77 -12.06
C ASP A 362 0.96 -5.44 -12.14
N GLY A 363 1.81 -6.46 -11.98
CA GLY A 363 3.26 -6.31 -12.08
C GLY A 363 3.94 -5.81 -10.82
N ASN A 364 3.24 -5.80 -9.68
CA ASN A 364 3.80 -5.41 -8.39
C ASN A 364 4.43 -6.61 -7.69
N LEU A 365 5.74 -6.55 -7.49
CA LEU A 365 6.60 -7.63 -7.04
C LEU A 365 7.21 -7.29 -5.68
N HIS A 366 6.96 -8.10 -4.66
CA HIS A 366 7.64 -7.98 -3.37
C HIS A 366 8.95 -8.77 -3.42
N VAL A 367 10.01 -8.09 -3.82
CA VAL A 367 11.37 -8.66 -3.89
C VAL A 367 12.02 -8.57 -2.53
N ASN A 368 12.23 -9.72 -1.89
CA ASN A 368 12.84 -9.79 -0.57
C ASN A 368 14.31 -10.19 -0.74
N LEU A 369 15.21 -9.23 -0.57
CA LEU A 369 16.64 -9.48 -0.60
C LEU A 369 17.06 -10.14 0.72
N LEU A 370 17.70 -11.29 0.63
CA LEU A 370 18.12 -12.06 1.79
C LEU A 370 19.55 -11.69 2.17
N ALA A 371 19.73 -11.16 3.38
CA ALA A 371 21.06 -10.89 3.91
C ALA A 371 21.74 -12.21 4.33
N ALA A 372 22.93 -12.45 3.83
CA ALA A 372 23.79 -13.54 4.33
C ALA A 372 24.33 -13.16 5.71
N GLY A 373 23.66 -13.63 6.77
CA GLY A 373 24.04 -13.37 8.16
C GLY A 373 23.16 -12.30 8.85
N ALA A 374 22.90 -12.50 10.11
CA ALA A 374 21.75 -11.99 10.85
C ALA A 374 21.72 -10.48 11.16
N THR A 375 22.57 -9.60 10.68
CA THR A 375 22.73 -8.32 11.36
C THR A 375 22.97 -7.04 10.55
N GLU A 376 23.19 -7.03 9.22
CA GLU A 376 23.48 -5.74 8.59
C GLU A 376 22.78 -5.51 7.24
N PRO A 377 21.89 -4.52 7.17
CA PRO A 377 21.33 -4.02 5.90
C PRO A 377 22.38 -3.35 4.99
N ALA A 378 23.50 -2.88 5.52
CA ALA A 378 24.48 -2.06 4.80
C ALA A 378 25.11 -2.71 3.57
N HIS A 379 25.16 -4.03 3.49
CA HIS A 379 25.66 -4.74 2.31
C HIS A 379 24.63 -4.80 1.16
N LEU A 380 23.38 -4.42 1.40
CA LEU A 380 22.31 -4.45 0.42
C LEU A 380 22.10 -3.13 -0.33
N ASP A 381 22.70 -2.02 0.12
CA ASP A 381 22.47 -0.69 -0.49
C ASP A 381 22.82 -0.66 -1.98
N HIS A 382 23.94 -1.25 -2.37
CA HIS A 382 24.31 -1.34 -3.79
C HIS A 382 23.33 -2.23 -4.57
N GLN A 383 22.97 -3.37 -4.00
CA GLN A 383 22.04 -4.32 -4.61
C GLN A 383 20.65 -3.71 -4.76
N LEU A 384 20.18 -2.92 -3.79
CA LEU A 384 18.94 -2.17 -3.88
C LEU A 384 18.94 -1.16 -5.03
N VAL A 385 20.04 -0.41 -5.18
CA VAL A 385 20.18 0.56 -6.27
C VAL A 385 20.16 -0.14 -7.62
N GLU A 386 20.82 -1.28 -7.79
CA GLU A 386 20.79 -2.06 -9.04
C GLU A 386 19.40 -2.63 -9.31
N LEU A 387 18.69 -3.13 -8.30
CA LEU A 387 17.31 -3.58 -8.42
C LEU A 387 16.38 -2.44 -8.89
N PHE A 388 16.52 -1.25 -8.29
CA PHE A 388 15.72 -0.08 -8.70
C PHE A 388 16.05 0.36 -10.13
N ARG A 389 17.34 0.35 -10.52
CA ARG A 389 17.74 0.66 -11.90
C ARG A 389 17.14 -0.33 -12.90
N LEU A 390 17.15 -1.61 -12.57
CA LEU A 390 16.52 -2.64 -13.40
C LEU A 390 15.03 -2.34 -13.59
N ALA A 391 14.28 -2.09 -12.52
CA ALA A 391 12.86 -1.77 -12.59
C ALA A 391 12.59 -0.52 -13.47
N LEU A 392 13.33 0.57 -13.22
CA LEU A 392 13.21 1.81 -13.97
C LEU A 392 13.57 1.65 -15.45
N SER A 393 14.60 0.86 -15.78
CA SER A 393 15.01 0.61 -17.17
C SER A 393 13.94 -0.12 -17.98
N LEU A 394 13.07 -0.86 -17.30
CA LEU A 394 11.92 -1.56 -17.88
C LEU A 394 10.63 -0.72 -17.89
N GLY A 395 10.71 0.56 -17.50
CA GLY A 395 9.56 1.46 -17.45
C GLY A 395 8.71 1.28 -16.19
N GLY A 396 9.27 0.70 -15.14
CA GLY A 396 8.66 0.47 -13.84
C GLY A 396 8.88 1.58 -12.83
N THR A 397 8.69 1.27 -11.54
CA THR A 397 8.90 2.20 -10.42
C THR A 397 9.49 1.51 -9.19
N LEU A 398 10.11 2.32 -8.29
CA LEU A 398 10.72 1.86 -7.04
C LEU A 398 9.69 1.44 -5.99
N SER A 399 8.45 1.90 -6.11
CA SER A 399 7.41 1.58 -5.15
C SER A 399 6.05 1.47 -5.85
N GLY A 400 5.39 0.33 -5.64
CA GLY A 400 4.04 0.07 -6.09
C GLY A 400 2.99 0.63 -5.14
N GLU A 401 3.12 0.30 -3.85
CA GLU A 401 2.12 0.61 -2.84
C GLU A 401 2.68 1.09 -1.48
N HIS A 402 3.96 0.80 -1.16
CA HIS A 402 4.53 1.11 0.15
C HIS A 402 4.84 2.60 0.35
N GLY A 403 5.04 3.35 -0.72
CA GLY A 403 5.51 4.73 -0.69
C GLY A 403 7.04 4.85 -0.65
N ILE A 404 7.52 6.07 -0.54
CA ILE A 404 8.94 6.44 -0.52
C ILE A 404 9.43 6.69 0.90
N GLY A 405 8.72 7.51 1.65
CA GLY A 405 9.00 7.86 3.05
C GLY A 405 10.44 8.31 3.29
N LEU A 406 11.06 7.71 4.31
CA LEU A 406 12.50 7.81 4.60
C LEU A 406 13.28 6.67 3.96
N ALA A 407 12.68 5.48 3.85
CA ALA A 407 13.37 4.26 3.46
C ALA A 407 13.94 4.31 2.03
N LYS A 408 13.18 4.90 1.10
CA LYS A 408 13.54 4.94 -0.33
C LYS A 408 13.92 6.35 -0.81
N ARG A 409 13.93 7.35 0.09
CA ARG A 409 14.10 8.75 -0.27
C ARG A 409 15.37 9.00 -1.09
N ASP A 410 16.50 8.52 -0.62
CA ASP A 410 17.79 8.82 -1.26
C ASP A 410 17.88 8.15 -2.65
N ALA A 411 17.37 6.93 -2.80
CA ALA A 411 17.26 6.25 -4.08
C ALA A 411 16.29 6.97 -5.02
N PHE A 412 15.14 7.41 -4.51
CA PHE A 412 14.15 8.19 -5.27
C PHE A 412 14.75 9.49 -5.80
N LEU A 413 15.47 10.24 -4.95
CA LEU A 413 16.11 11.50 -5.35
C LEU A 413 17.24 11.28 -6.37
N ALA A 414 17.98 10.17 -6.24
CA ALA A 414 19.11 9.88 -7.13
C ALA A 414 18.69 9.32 -8.50
N LEU A 415 17.56 8.60 -8.57
CA LEU A 415 17.16 7.84 -9.75
C LEU A 415 15.95 8.43 -10.50
N SER A 416 15.22 9.36 -9.89
CA SER A 416 14.05 9.99 -10.53
C SER A 416 14.45 11.01 -11.60
N ASP A 417 13.57 11.20 -12.57
CA ASP A 417 13.70 12.23 -13.59
C ASP A 417 13.85 13.64 -12.94
N PRO A 418 14.87 14.43 -13.31
CA PRO A 418 15.08 15.77 -12.78
C PRO A 418 13.89 16.71 -12.96
N ALA A 419 13.14 16.61 -14.06
CA ALA A 419 11.96 17.43 -14.32
C ALA A 419 10.82 17.07 -13.35
N HIS A 420 10.64 15.75 -13.06
CA HIS A 420 9.71 15.30 -12.05
C HIS A 420 10.05 15.87 -10.67
N LEU A 421 11.30 15.74 -10.23
CA LEU A 421 11.77 16.27 -8.94
C LEU A 421 11.64 17.79 -8.85
N HIS A 422 11.93 18.52 -9.94
CA HIS A 422 11.75 19.97 -10.01
C HIS A 422 10.28 20.35 -9.77
N THR A 423 9.37 19.69 -10.48
CA THR A 423 7.93 19.95 -10.36
C THR A 423 7.43 19.63 -8.94
N LEU A 424 7.85 18.49 -8.37
CA LEU A 424 7.47 18.07 -7.02
C LEU A 424 7.94 19.08 -5.97
N ARG A 425 9.18 19.57 -6.08
CA ARG A 425 9.72 20.63 -5.20
C ARG A 425 8.98 21.96 -5.35
N ALA A 426 8.61 22.34 -6.57
CA ALA A 426 7.83 23.55 -6.82
C ALA A 426 6.43 23.46 -6.17
N LEU A 427 5.76 22.30 -6.27
CA LEU A 427 4.50 22.06 -5.59
C LEU A 427 4.66 22.10 -4.05
N LYS A 428 5.70 21.45 -3.52
CA LYS A 428 6.01 21.52 -2.08
C LYS A 428 6.21 22.96 -1.61
N GLN A 429 7.01 23.75 -2.34
CA GLN A 429 7.26 25.16 -2.01
C GLN A 429 5.99 26.01 -2.08
N ALA A 430 5.07 25.72 -2.99
CA ALA A 430 3.81 26.43 -3.13
C ALA A 430 2.80 26.12 -2.03
N LEU A 431 2.72 24.83 -1.60
CA LEU A 431 1.74 24.34 -0.63
C LEU A 431 2.25 24.39 0.83
N ASP A 432 3.55 24.34 1.03
CA ASP A 432 4.19 24.33 2.35
C ASP A 432 5.56 25.05 2.28
N PRO A 433 5.55 26.40 2.10
CA PRO A 433 6.78 27.18 1.92
C PRO A 433 7.73 27.15 3.12
N GLN A 434 7.24 26.84 4.31
CA GLN A 434 8.05 26.71 5.53
C GLN A 434 8.47 25.28 5.84
N ASN A 435 8.09 24.33 4.99
CA ASN A 435 8.41 22.91 5.14
C ASN A 435 8.04 22.33 6.52
N ILE A 436 6.83 22.65 7.00
CA ILE A 436 6.31 22.17 8.29
C ILE A 436 5.65 20.80 8.18
N PHE A 437 5.05 20.45 7.04
CA PHE A 437 4.37 19.18 6.85
C PHE A 437 5.33 18.07 6.44
N ASN A 438 5.43 17.07 7.29
CA ASN A 438 6.22 15.83 7.14
C ASN A 438 7.64 16.08 6.54
N PRO A 439 8.44 16.94 7.15
CA PRO A 439 9.72 17.37 6.58
C PRO A 439 10.71 16.20 6.49
N GLY A 440 11.51 16.20 5.40
CA GLY A 440 12.53 15.17 5.16
C GLY A 440 12.00 13.84 4.68
N LYS A 441 10.71 13.73 4.36
CA LYS A 441 10.10 12.58 3.70
C LYS A 441 9.96 12.85 2.21
N VAL A 442 10.09 11.81 1.41
CA VAL A 442 9.95 11.81 -0.05
C VAL A 442 10.99 12.69 -0.74
N ILE A 443 11.05 14.00 -0.41
CA ILE A 443 11.96 15.00 -1.00
C ILE A 443 12.69 15.82 0.06
#